data_445165e706981730d075db8402d0250c
#
_entry.id   445165e706981730d075db8402d0250c
#
_cell.length_a   1.000
_cell.length_b   1.000
_cell.length_c   1.000
_cell.angle_alpha   90.00
_cell.angle_beta   90.00
_cell.angle_gamma   90.00
#
_symmetry.space_group_name_H-M   'P 1'
#
loop_
_entity.id
_entity.type
_entity.pdbx_description
1 polymer ?
#
loop_
_entity_poly.entity_id
_entity_poly.type
_entity_poly.pdbx_seq_one_letter_code
_entity_poly.pdbx_strand_id
1 'polypeptide(L)'
;MNKAFLTLMGVALLVGGCGNRTASTQDAAQTDTILAEEVPDTVHTLSQEPSQTLPDGAVKADEINGLFVFTKLVQKSSEDDPADIRSLWLYERKTGRVDSLLTTNPFAEQRWAEMSDGPVEVALTQIAAADKVCFVPGHPQLLLVEGCPDARNIWTYIVDLEKKTARQFPSTEGILRFSASGDTLILGAYRYHEEGGRYSVAKTYTLAGQFIKEEETEEY
;
A
#
# COMPACT_ATOMS: atom_id res chain seq x y z
N MET A 1 -4.60 19.44 49.02
CA MET A 1 -5.54 20.56 48.75
C MET A 1 -6.17 20.32 47.40
N ASN A 2 -7.47 20.13 47.41
CA ASN A 2 -8.33 19.83 46.26
C ASN A 2 -8.38 20.95 45.23
N LYS A 3 -8.50 20.60 43.96
CA LYS A 3 -9.50 21.23 43.07
C LYS A 3 -9.73 20.37 41.83
N ALA A 4 -10.89 19.69 41.88
CA ALA A 4 -11.57 19.14 40.73
C ALA A 4 -12.10 20.29 39.83
N PHE A 5 -12.02 20.12 38.51
CA PHE A 5 -12.87 20.86 37.55
C PHE A 5 -13.53 19.85 36.62
N LEU A 6 -14.80 19.68 36.95
CA LEU A 6 -15.80 19.03 36.10
C LEU A 6 -16.33 20.09 35.14
N THR A 7 -16.35 19.85 33.83
CA THR A 7 -17.19 20.62 32.93
C THR A 7 -17.90 19.67 31.98
N LEU A 8 -19.21 19.66 32.17
CA LEU A 8 -20.26 18.92 31.49
C LEU A 8 -20.81 19.80 30.35
N MET A 9 -21.55 19.18 29.43
CA MET A 9 -22.45 19.71 28.40
C MET A 9 -21.81 19.87 27.00
N GLY A 10 -22.47 19.49 25.90
CA GLY A 10 -23.87 19.18 25.72
C GLY A 10 -24.11 18.49 24.38
N VAL A 11 -25.14 17.69 24.42
CA VAL A 11 -25.77 16.97 23.31
C VAL A 11 -26.60 17.96 22.49
N ALA A 12 -26.47 17.93 21.16
CA ALA A 12 -27.42 18.50 20.25
C ALA A 12 -27.81 17.49 19.17
N LEU A 13 -28.93 16.84 19.39
CA LEU A 13 -29.72 16.14 18.40
C LEU A 13 -30.45 17.17 17.51
N LEU A 14 -30.30 17.07 16.20
CA LEU A 14 -31.23 17.66 15.24
C LEU A 14 -31.75 16.58 14.31
N VAL A 15 -32.98 16.21 14.57
CA VAL A 15 -33.89 15.42 13.73
C VAL A 15 -34.69 16.40 12.89
N GLY A 16 -34.87 16.10 11.61
CA GLY A 16 -35.85 16.74 10.73
C GLY A 16 -35.44 16.50 9.28
N GLY A 17 -36.23 15.97 8.40
CA GLY A 17 -37.64 15.71 8.31
C GLY A 17 -37.93 15.46 6.85
N CYS A 18 -38.70 14.42 6.57
CA CYS A 18 -39.24 14.02 5.27
C CYS A 18 -40.01 15.15 4.57
N GLY A 19 -39.90 15.18 3.24
CA GLY A 19 -40.74 16.02 2.40
C GLY A 19 -40.95 15.42 1.02
N ASN A 20 -41.88 14.49 0.91
CA ASN A 20 -42.47 14.00 -0.33
C ASN A 20 -43.37 15.09 -0.93
N ARG A 21 -43.24 15.44 -2.21
CA ARG A 21 -44.30 16.04 -3.00
C ARG A 21 -44.23 15.60 -4.46
N THR A 22 -45.17 14.72 -4.79
CA THR A 22 -45.75 14.50 -6.12
C THR A 22 -46.59 15.69 -6.52
N ALA A 23 -46.52 16.13 -7.76
CA ALA A 23 -47.66 16.67 -8.52
C ALA A 23 -47.31 16.66 -10.03
N SER A 24 -48.16 15.99 -10.74
CA SER A 24 -48.34 15.95 -12.18
C SER A 24 -48.84 17.29 -12.74
N THR A 25 -48.55 17.63 -13.99
CA THR A 25 -49.55 17.97 -15.00
C THR A 25 -48.94 18.03 -16.41
N GLN A 26 -49.69 17.48 -17.35
CA GLN A 26 -49.56 17.52 -18.80
C GLN A 26 -49.62 18.95 -19.33
N ASP A 27 -48.97 19.28 -20.46
CA ASP A 27 -49.58 19.39 -21.79
C ASP A 27 -48.65 19.96 -22.87
N ALA A 28 -48.95 19.53 -24.08
CA ALA A 28 -48.85 20.20 -25.38
C ALA A 28 -47.51 20.19 -26.16
N ALA A 29 -47.66 19.48 -27.23
CA ALA A 29 -46.86 19.39 -28.44
C ALA A 29 -46.31 20.71 -29.02
N GLN A 30 -45.06 20.69 -29.49
CA GLN A 30 -44.69 21.38 -30.70
C GLN A 30 -43.56 20.60 -31.39
N THR A 31 -43.89 20.20 -32.62
CA THR A 31 -43.01 19.53 -33.58
C THR A 31 -42.08 20.58 -34.17
N ASP A 32 -40.79 20.47 -33.94
CA ASP A 32 -39.79 21.13 -34.76
C ASP A 32 -38.75 20.09 -35.19
N THR A 33 -38.80 19.84 -36.50
CA THR A 33 -37.89 18.97 -37.26
C THR A 33 -36.55 19.68 -37.35
N ILE A 34 -35.59 19.33 -36.55
CA ILE A 34 -34.21 19.72 -36.71
C ILE A 34 -33.46 18.51 -37.28
N LEU A 35 -32.90 18.73 -38.47
CA LEU A 35 -32.01 17.84 -39.19
C LEU A 35 -30.88 17.33 -38.25
N ALA A 36 -30.85 16.03 -38.09
CA ALA A 36 -29.76 15.36 -37.42
C ALA A 36 -28.51 15.45 -38.32
N GLU A 37 -27.56 16.27 -37.91
CA GLU A 37 -26.19 16.25 -38.39
C GLU A 37 -25.55 14.99 -37.81
N GLU A 38 -25.23 14.00 -38.66
CA GLU A 38 -24.48 12.81 -38.29
C GLU A 38 -23.08 13.22 -37.82
N VAL A 39 -22.89 13.24 -36.50
CA VAL A 39 -21.57 13.26 -35.90
C VAL A 39 -21.00 11.86 -36.05
N PRO A 40 -19.86 11.68 -36.73
CA PRO A 40 -19.26 10.37 -36.81
C PRO A 40 -18.84 9.93 -35.42
N ASP A 41 -19.49 8.86 -34.97
CA ASP A 41 -19.08 8.12 -33.77
C ASP A 41 -17.65 7.60 -33.97
N THR A 42 -16.68 8.42 -33.52
CA THR A 42 -15.30 7.97 -33.41
C THR A 42 -15.28 7.05 -32.21
N VAL A 43 -15.58 5.79 -32.42
CA VAL A 43 -15.32 4.72 -31.47
C VAL A 43 -13.81 4.71 -31.23
N HIS A 44 -13.40 5.41 -30.18
CA HIS A 44 -12.08 5.19 -29.59
C HIS A 44 -12.05 3.74 -29.11
N THR A 45 -11.63 2.85 -29.99
CA THR A 45 -11.20 1.52 -29.61
C THR A 45 -9.99 1.72 -28.71
N LEU A 46 -10.21 1.74 -27.40
CA LEU A 46 -9.15 1.60 -26.43
C LEU A 46 -8.45 0.30 -26.78
N SER A 47 -7.23 0.40 -27.32
CA SER A 47 -6.35 -0.72 -27.52
C SER A 47 -6.20 -1.38 -26.15
N GLN A 48 -6.94 -2.46 -25.92
CA GLN A 48 -6.67 -3.35 -24.80
C GLN A 48 -5.29 -3.94 -25.08
N GLU A 49 -4.30 -3.50 -24.31
CA GLU A 49 -3.03 -4.22 -24.25
C GLU A 49 -3.34 -5.70 -23.95
N PRO A 50 -2.67 -6.65 -24.60
CA PRO A 50 -2.96 -8.06 -24.38
C PRO A 50 -2.80 -8.37 -22.91
N SER A 51 -3.89 -8.88 -22.29
CA SER A 51 -3.88 -9.32 -20.90
C SER A 51 -2.79 -10.36 -20.72
N GLN A 52 -1.80 -10.05 -19.91
CA GLN A 52 -0.76 -11.01 -19.54
C GLN A 52 -1.41 -12.16 -18.76
N THR A 53 -0.89 -13.36 -18.92
CA THR A 53 -1.31 -14.50 -18.09
C THR A 53 -0.41 -14.60 -16.85
N LEU A 54 -0.98 -15.03 -15.74
CA LEU A 54 -0.16 -15.36 -14.57
C LEU A 54 0.88 -16.42 -14.93
N PRO A 55 2.14 -16.25 -14.54
CA PRO A 55 3.17 -17.24 -14.83
C PRO A 55 2.93 -18.54 -14.05
N ASP A 56 3.27 -19.68 -14.66
CA ASP A 56 3.19 -20.98 -14.00
C ASP A 56 3.98 -20.96 -12.69
N GLY A 57 3.40 -21.53 -11.65
CA GLY A 57 4.00 -21.57 -10.32
C GLY A 57 3.87 -20.28 -9.52
N ALA A 58 3.11 -19.28 -9.98
CA ALA A 58 2.75 -18.12 -9.18
C ALA A 58 1.85 -18.52 -8.02
N VAL A 59 2.16 -18.03 -6.82
CA VAL A 59 1.43 -18.29 -5.58
C VAL A 59 0.75 -17.03 -5.10
N LYS A 60 -0.53 -17.12 -4.75
CA LYS A 60 -1.25 -15.98 -4.17
C LYS A 60 -0.63 -15.63 -2.82
N ALA A 61 -0.20 -14.37 -2.68
CA ALA A 61 0.33 -13.83 -1.44
C ALA A 61 -0.78 -13.17 -0.61
N ASP A 62 -1.65 -12.34 -1.24
CA ASP A 62 -2.75 -11.67 -0.54
C ASP A 62 -3.87 -11.23 -1.50
N GLU A 63 -4.99 -10.74 -0.92
CA GLU A 63 -6.18 -10.32 -1.65
C GLU A 63 -6.90 -9.19 -0.90
N ILE A 64 -7.33 -8.16 -1.63
CA ILE A 64 -8.20 -7.09 -1.13
C ILE A 64 -9.20 -6.67 -2.22
N ASN A 65 -10.50 -6.65 -1.91
CA ASN A 65 -11.56 -6.15 -2.81
C ASN A 65 -11.54 -6.73 -4.25
N GLY A 66 -11.09 -7.99 -4.39
CA GLY A 66 -10.98 -8.65 -5.70
C GLY A 66 -9.72 -8.29 -6.50
N LEU A 67 -8.80 -7.54 -5.91
CA LEU A 67 -7.43 -7.37 -6.37
C LEU A 67 -6.54 -8.36 -5.63
N PHE A 68 -5.72 -9.10 -6.36
CA PHE A 68 -4.85 -10.14 -5.83
C PHE A 68 -3.39 -9.79 -6.14
N VAL A 69 -2.51 -10.07 -5.21
CA VAL A 69 -1.08 -10.10 -5.46
C VAL A 69 -0.57 -11.53 -5.45
N PHE A 70 0.23 -11.85 -6.46
CA PHE A 70 0.90 -13.13 -6.60
C PHE A 70 2.40 -12.94 -6.57
N THR A 71 3.10 -13.92 -6.01
CA THR A 71 4.56 -14.00 -6.03
C THR A 71 5.00 -15.26 -6.75
N LYS A 72 6.12 -15.19 -7.45
CA LYS A 72 6.78 -16.35 -8.05
C LYS A 72 8.27 -16.31 -7.75
N LEU A 73 8.81 -17.40 -7.26
CA LEU A 73 10.26 -17.60 -7.17
C LEU A 73 10.83 -17.73 -8.58
N VAL A 74 11.68 -16.80 -8.98
CA VAL A 74 12.39 -16.80 -10.27
C VAL A 74 13.72 -17.52 -10.14
N GLN A 75 14.47 -17.19 -9.09
CA GLN A 75 15.78 -17.79 -8.78
C GLN A 75 15.92 -17.89 -7.27
N LYS A 76 16.41 -19.01 -6.80
CA LYS A 76 16.72 -19.21 -5.38
C LYS A 76 18.11 -18.63 -5.07
N SER A 77 18.26 -18.05 -3.88
CA SER A 77 19.54 -17.61 -3.35
C SER A 77 20.62 -18.67 -3.42
N SER A 78 21.84 -18.27 -3.62
CA SER A 78 23.05 -19.12 -3.68
C SER A 78 24.17 -18.49 -2.83
N GLU A 79 25.38 -19.07 -2.88
CA GLU A 79 26.52 -18.46 -2.19
C GLU A 79 26.87 -17.08 -2.75
N ASP A 80 26.58 -16.85 -4.05
CA ASP A 80 26.86 -15.59 -4.74
C ASP A 80 25.68 -14.62 -4.73
N ASP A 81 24.45 -15.12 -4.48
CA ASP A 81 23.20 -14.34 -4.51
C ASP A 81 22.67 -14.16 -3.09
N PRO A 82 22.62 -12.93 -2.57
CA PRO A 82 22.28 -12.67 -1.15
C PRO A 82 20.84 -13.00 -0.79
N ALA A 83 19.91 -12.98 -1.75
CA ALA A 83 18.51 -13.28 -1.53
C ALA A 83 17.83 -13.94 -2.75
N ASP A 84 16.66 -14.52 -2.52
CA ASP A 84 15.80 -15.07 -3.57
C ASP A 84 15.33 -13.95 -4.52
N ILE A 85 15.40 -14.21 -5.83
CA ILE A 85 14.77 -13.34 -6.83
C ILE A 85 13.32 -13.77 -6.99
N ARG A 86 12.40 -12.85 -6.74
CA ARG A 86 10.95 -13.06 -6.86
C ARG A 86 10.34 -12.04 -7.82
N SER A 87 9.38 -12.47 -8.62
CA SER A 87 8.52 -11.59 -9.38
C SER A 87 7.16 -11.43 -8.68
N LEU A 88 6.60 -10.23 -8.72
CA LEU A 88 5.29 -9.89 -8.20
C LEU A 88 4.35 -9.55 -9.34
N TRP A 89 3.12 -10.02 -9.23
CA TRP A 89 2.07 -9.88 -10.24
C TRP A 89 0.78 -9.44 -9.58
N LEU A 90 0.01 -8.59 -10.26
CA LEU A 90 -1.33 -8.21 -9.85
C LEU A 90 -2.35 -8.89 -10.75
N TYR A 91 -3.45 -9.34 -10.17
CA TYR A 91 -4.60 -9.85 -10.87
C TYR A 91 -5.86 -9.17 -10.38
N GLU A 92 -6.62 -8.58 -11.27
CA GLU A 92 -7.92 -7.97 -10.97
C GLU A 92 -9.07 -8.90 -11.41
N ARG A 93 -9.82 -9.43 -10.45
CA ARG A 93 -10.92 -10.38 -10.70
C ARG A 93 -11.99 -9.82 -11.63
N LYS A 94 -12.34 -8.54 -11.48
CA LYS A 94 -13.43 -7.91 -12.23
C LYS A 94 -13.16 -7.85 -13.73
N THR A 95 -11.94 -7.56 -14.12
CA THR A 95 -11.53 -7.39 -15.52
C THR A 95 -10.81 -8.61 -16.08
N GLY A 96 -10.33 -9.51 -15.22
CA GLY A 96 -9.44 -10.61 -15.59
C GLY A 96 -8.02 -10.14 -15.94
N ARG A 97 -7.70 -8.86 -15.71
CA ARG A 97 -6.40 -8.27 -16.06
C ARG A 97 -5.30 -8.81 -15.16
N VAL A 98 -4.19 -9.14 -15.77
CA VAL A 98 -2.94 -9.53 -15.11
C VAL A 98 -1.86 -8.52 -15.50
N ASP A 99 -1.19 -7.94 -14.50
CA ASP A 99 -0.08 -7.02 -14.68
C ASP A 99 1.17 -7.52 -13.95
N SER A 100 2.32 -7.48 -14.62
CA SER A 100 3.61 -7.64 -13.96
C SER A 100 3.93 -6.36 -13.17
N LEU A 101 4.19 -6.49 -11.88
CA LEU A 101 4.47 -5.33 -11.03
C LEU A 101 5.96 -5.06 -10.93
N LEU A 102 6.74 -6.04 -10.49
CA LEU A 102 8.18 -5.93 -10.31
C LEU A 102 8.86 -7.31 -10.27
N THR A 103 10.17 -7.29 -10.40
CA THR A 103 11.06 -8.40 -10.02
C THR A 103 12.10 -7.85 -9.06
N THR A 104 12.34 -8.54 -7.95
CA THR A 104 13.29 -8.12 -6.93
C THR A 104 14.72 -8.12 -7.48
N ASN A 105 15.53 -7.20 -6.97
CA ASN A 105 16.94 -7.08 -7.31
C ASN A 105 17.79 -7.22 -6.03
N PRO A 106 18.31 -8.41 -5.71
CA PRO A 106 19.08 -8.64 -4.50
C PRO A 106 20.37 -7.79 -4.40
N PHE A 107 20.81 -7.24 -5.51
CA PHE A 107 21.98 -6.34 -5.57
C PHE A 107 21.60 -4.86 -5.50
N ALA A 108 20.33 -4.54 -5.21
CA ALA A 108 19.92 -3.16 -5.00
C ALA A 108 20.65 -2.57 -3.79
N GLU A 109 21.21 -1.39 -3.98
CA GLU A 109 21.88 -0.67 -2.90
C GLU A 109 20.86 -0.17 -1.87
N GLN A 110 21.15 -0.43 -0.60
CA GLN A 110 20.38 0.16 0.48
C GLN A 110 20.81 1.60 0.74
N ARG A 111 19.86 2.50 0.82
CA ARG A 111 20.11 3.93 0.96
C ARG A 111 20.16 4.37 2.44
N TRP A 112 20.93 3.63 3.27
CA TRP A 112 21.01 3.87 4.71
C TRP A 112 21.35 5.32 5.09
N ALA A 113 22.32 5.91 4.40
CA ALA A 113 22.75 7.28 4.70
C ALA A 113 21.62 8.30 4.45
N GLU A 114 20.77 8.05 3.44
CA GLU A 114 19.65 8.91 3.13
C GLU A 114 18.45 8.66 4.06
N MET A 115 18.32 7.42 4.57
CA MET A 115 17.27 7.06 5.52
C MET A 115 17.54 7.55 6.94
N SER A 116 18.69 8.16 7.24
CA SER A 116 18.94 8.81 8.53
C SER A 116 17.89 9.88 8.85
N ASP A 117 17.37 10.53 7.82
CA ASP A 117 16.34 11.57 7.92
C ASP A 117 14.91 11.03 7.78
N GLY A 118 14.76 9.73 7.59
CA GLY A 118 13.46 9.04 7.47
C GLY A 118 13.32 8.15 6.23
N PRO A 119 12.08 7.74 5.88
CA PRO A 119 11.82 6.93 4.71
C PRO A 119 12.18 7.65 3.41
N VAL A 120 12.73 6.89 2.45
CA VAL A 120 13.13 7.40 1.12
C VAL A 120 12.28 6.79 0.02
N GLU A 121 11.99 7.57 -1.03
CA GLU A 121 11.35 7.05 -2.22
C GLU A 121 12.37 6.35 -3.11
N VAL A 122 12.01 5.17 -3.62
CA VAL A 122 12.84 4.34 -4.48
C VAL A 122 12.04 3.82 -5.67
N ALA A 123 12.72 3.51 -6.76
CA ALA A 123 12.09 2.83 -7.90
C ALA A 123 11.73 1.38 -7.55
N LEU A 124 10.75 0.80 -8.21
CA LEU A 124 10.38 -0.62 -8.00
C LEU A 124 11.55 -1.58 -8.27
N THR A 125 12.45 -1.21 -9.17
CA THR A 125 13.68 -1.97 -9.48
C THR A 125 14.72 -1.97 -8.35
N GLN A 126 14.51 -1.17 -7.31
CA GLN A 126 15.37 -1.10 -6.12
C GLN A 126 14.82 -1.91 -4.94
N ILE A 127 13.75 -2.66 -5.13
CA ILE A 127 13.26 -3.60 -4.11
C ILE A 127 14.15 -4.83 -4.12
N ALA A 128 14.88 -5.05 -3.03
CA ALA A 128 15.92 -6.07 -2.95
C ALA A 128 15.39 -7.48 -2.72
N ALA A 129 14.36 -7.64 -1.88
CA ALA A 129 13.77 -8.93 -1.54
C ALA A 129 12.26 -8.77 -1.27
N ALA A 130 11.51 -9.88 -1.36
CA ALA A 130 10.06 -9.91 -1.17
C ALA A 130 9.63 -11.26 -0.57
N ASP A 131 9.95 -11.48 0.71
CA ASP A 131 9.60 -12.69 1.43
C ASP A 131 8.18 -12.64 1.98
N LYS A 132 7.70 -11.43 2.29
CA LYS A 132 6.33 -11.14 2.71
C LYS A 132 5.76 -10.02 1.86
N VAL A 133 4.57 -10.27 1.31
CA VAL A 133 3.84 -9.31 0.48
C VAL A 133 2.38 -9.35 0.88
N CYS A 134 1.82 -8.20 1.26
CA CYS A 134 0.39 -8.06 1.56
C CYS A 134 -0.11 -6.66 1.26
N PHE A 135 -1.42 -6.52 1.07
CA PHE A 135 -2.04 -5.19 0.97
C PHE A 135 -2.00 -4.48 2.33
N VAL A 136 -1.83 -3.17 2.28
CA VAL A 136 -1.99 -2.34 3.48
C VAL A 136 -3.47 -2.31 3.86
N PRO A 137 -3.85 -2.60 5.11
CA PRO A 137 -5.24 -2.62 5.53
C PRO A 137 -5.98 -1.34 5.18
N GLY A 138 -7.12 -1.46 4.49
CA GLY A 138 -7.92 -0.31 4.04
C GLY A 138 -7.41 0.44 2.80
N HIS A 139 -6.23 0.09 2.27
CA HIS A 139 -5.58 0.79 1.15
C HIS A 139 -5.25 -0.17 -0.01
N PRO A 140 -6.23 -0.52 -0.86
CA PRO A 140 -6.01 -1.49 -1.95
C PRO A 140 -4.98 -1.05 -2.99
N GLN A 141 -4.64 0.24 -3.03
CA GLN A 141 -3.60 0.81 -3.89
C GLN A 141 -2.18 0.70 -3.30
N LEU A 142 -2.03 0.19 -2.06
CA LEU A 142 -0.73 0.10 -1.40
C LEU A 142 -0.40 -1.35 -1.03
N LEU A 143 0.84 -1.77 -1.30
CA LEU A 143 1.39 -3.04 -0.85
C LEU A 143 2.51 -2.82 0.17
N LEU A 144 2.50 -3.61 1.22
CA LEU A 144 3.68 -3.87 2.03
C LEU A 144 4.51 -4.95 1.33
N VAL A 145 5.79 -4.68 1.16
CA VAL A 145 6.78 -5.66 0.71
C VAL A 145 7.91 -5.68 1.74
N GLU A 146 8.21 -6.85 2.27
CA GLU A 146 9.32 -7.06 3.20
C GLU A 146 10.18 -8.22 2.74
N GLY A 147 11.47 -8.12 2.95
CA GLY A 147 12.39 -9.20 2.70
C GLY A 147 13.74 -8.99 3.35
N CYS A 148 14.53 -10.03 3.41
CA CYS A 148 15.81 -10.11 4.09
C CYS A 148 16.95 -10.32 3.08
N PRO A 149 17.44 -9.25 2.42
CA PRO A 149 18.45 -9.39 1.37
C PRO A 149 19.86 -9.66 1.90
N ASP A 150 20.15 -9.37 3.18
CA ASP A 150 21.48 -9.46 3.77
C ASP A 150 21.58 -10.42 4.98
N ALA A 151 20.57 -11.25 5.20
CA ALA A 151 20.44 -12.19 6.31
C ALA A 151 20.52 -11.57 7.74
N ARG A 152 20.47 -10.24 7.84
CA ARG A 152 20.55 -9.51 9.12
C ARG A 152 19.41 -8.55 9.34
N ASN A 153 18.98 -7.88 8.27
CA ASN A 153 18.01 -6.81 8.35
C ASN A 153 16.80 -7.12 7.45
N ILE A 154 15.62 -6.87 7.95
CA ILE A 154 14.40 -6.90 7.15
C ILE A 154 14.21 -5.51 6.53
N TRP A 155 14.21 -5.47 5.22
CA TRP A 155 13.93 -4.25 4.47
C TRP A 155 12.44 -4.13 4.22
N THR A 156 11.89 -2.99 4.58
CA THR A 156 10.45 -2.74 4.52
C THR A 156 10.14 -1.66 3.50
N TYR A 157 9.21 -1.96 2.60
CA TYR A 157 8.76 -1.06 1.55
C TYR A 157 7.24 -0.93 1.56
N ILE A 158 6.74 0.27 1.34
CA ILE A 158 5.35 0.51 0.92
C ILE A 158 5.36 0.86 -0.57
N VAL A 159 4.76 0.01 -1.37
CA VAL A 159 4.64 0.16 -2.83
C VAL A 159 3.33 0.84 -3.16
N ASP A 160 3.39 1.93 -3.91
CA ASP A 160 2.24 2.62 -4.47
C ASP A 160 1.97 2.06 -5.88
N LEU A 161 0.87 1.34 -6.03
CA LEU A 161 0.50 0.65 -7.26
C LEU A 161 0.09 1.60 -8.39
N GLU A 162 -0.45 2.76 -8.05
CA GLU A 162 -0.87 3.78 -9.00
C GLU A 162 0.33 4.57 -9.53
N LYS A 163 1.21 5.00 -8.62
CA LYS A 163 2.42 5.76 -9.00
C LYS A 163 3.56 4.89 -9.51
N LYS A 164 3.49 3.57 -9.26
CA LYS A 164 4.58 2.61 -9.55
C LYS A 164 5.91 3.01 -8.91
N THR A 165 5.85 3.49 -7.68
CA THR A 165 7.00 3.81 -6.84
C THR A 165 6.92 3.04 -5.54
N ALA A 166 8.03 2.99 -4.80
CA ALA A 166 8.06 2.42 -3.47
C ALA A 166 8.70 3.41 -2.50
N ARG A 167 8.32 3.32 -1.24
CA ARG A 167 8.97 4.02 -0.13
C ARG A 167 9.65 2.99 0.76
N GLN A 168 10.97 3.09 0.88
CA GLN A 168 11.76 2.27 1.78
C GLN A 168 11.79 2.93 3.17
N PHE A 169 11.52 2.15 4.20
CA PHE A 169 11.49 2.60 5.59
C PHE A 169 12.74 2.14 6.35
N PRO A 170 13.25 2.96 7.28
CA PRO A 170 14.38 2.61 8.13
C PRO A 170 13.95 1.59 9.20
N SER A 171 14.05 0.32 8.87
CA SER A 171 13.68 -0.81 9.70
C SER A 171 14.79 -1.86 9.69
N THR A 172 14.96 -2.57 10.81
CA THR A 172 15.88 -3.70 10.91
C THR A 172 15.17 -4.99 11.29
N GLU A 173 13.96 -4.89 11.84
CA GLU A 173 13.16 -6.02 12.31
C GLU A 173 11.81 -6.14 11.57
N GLY A 174 11.60 -5.28 10.55
CA GLY A 174 10.39 -5.29 9.74
C GLY A 174 9.16 -4.67 10.41
N ILE A 175 7.99 -4.94 9.84
CA ILE A 175 6.73 -4.43 10.38
C ILE A 175 6.25 -5.27 11.56
N LEU A 176 5.97 -4.61 12.67
CA LEU A 176 5.31 -5.20 13.83
C LEU A 176 3.79 -5.22 13.64
N ARG A 177 3.21 -4.11 13.19
CA ARG A 177 1.77 -4.00 12.89
C ARG A 177 1.42 -2.73 12.12
N PHE A 178 0.24 -2.70 11.53
CA PHE A 178 -0.45 -1.48 11.14
C PHE A 178 -1.34 -0.98 12.29
N SER A 179 -1.70 0.32 12.27
CA SER A 179 -2.83 0.80 13.08
C SER A 179 -4.13 0.14 12.65
N ALA A 180 -5.16 0.19 13.49
CA ALA A 180 -6.47 -0.38 13.18
C ALA A 180 -7.13 0.26 11.94
N SER A 181 -6.83 1.53 11.64
CA SER A 181 -7.28 2.24 10.44
C SER A 181 -6.42 1.95 9.21
N GLY A 182 -5.25 1.35 9.36
CA GLY A 182 -4.27 1.18 8.30
C GLY A 182 -3.45 2.43 7.95
N ASP A 183 -3.70 3.59 8.58
CA ASP A 183 -3.06 4.87 8.22
C ASP A 183 -1.62 5.02 8.70
N THR A 184 -1.22 4.21 9.66
CA THR A 184 0.14 4.20 10.21
C THR A 184 0.71 2.80 10.26
N LEU A 185 2.04 2.71 10.14
CA LEU A 185 2.78 1.48 10.33
C LEU A 185 3.74 1.62 11.51
N ILE A 186 3.93 0.52 12.22
CA ILE A 186 4.82 0.40 13.37
C ILE A 186 5.90 -0.61 12.99
N LEU A 187 7.13 -0.15 12.95
CA LEU A 187 8.31 -0.91 12.54
C LEU A 187 9.18 -1.24 13.74
N GLY A 188 9.69 -2.46 13.78
CA GLY A 188 10.73 -2.87 14.70
C GLY A 188 12.10 -2.38 14.24
N ALA A 189 12.89 -1.92 15.20
CA ALA A 189 14.28 -1.60 15.03
C ALA A 189 15.01 -1.83 16.35
N TYR A 190 16.32 -1.85 16.31
CA TYR A 190 17.13 -1.90 17.53
C TYR A 190 18.01 -0.67 17.67
N ARG A 191 18.36 -0.37 18.92
CA ARG A 191 19.29 0.67 19.34
C ARG A 191 20.37 0.05 20.19
N TYR A 192 21.43 0.78 20.40
CA TYR A 192 22.54 0.37 21.28
C TYR A 192 22.60 1.32 22.47
N HIS A 193 22.79 0.78 23.67
CA HIS A 193 23.13 1.56 24.84
C HIS A 193 24.54 2.12 24.75
N GLU A 194 24.81 3.26 25.37
CA GLU A 194 26.15 3.88 25.44
C GLU A 194 27.18 2.95 26.10
N GLU A 195 26.74 2.17 27.09
CA GLU A 195 27.56 1.20 27.82
C GLU A 195 27.71 -0.16 27.10
N GLY A 196 27.13 -0.29 25.90
CA GLY A 196 27.03 -1.54 25.14
C GLY A 196 25.73 -2.28 25.43
N GLY A 197 25.46 -3.28 24.57
CA GLY A 197 24.18 -3.98 24.58
C GLY A 197 23.17 -3.35 23.60
N ARG A 198 22.14 -4.13 23.26
CA ARG A 198 21.12 -3.78 22.28
C ARG A 198 19.74 -3.85 22.93
N TYR A 199 18.86 -2.94 22.55
CA TYR A 199 17.47 -2.93 22.94
C TYR A 199 16.58 -2.68 21.72
N SER A 200 15.35 -3.20 21.76
CA SER A 200 14.38 -3.07 20.69
C SER A 200 13.53 -1.81 20.84
N VAL A 201 13.21 -1.19 19.72
CA VAL A 201 12.35 -0.01 19.65
C VAL A 201 11.28 -0.19 18.59
N ALA A 202 10.09 0.37 18.84
CA ALA A 202 9.01 0.49 17.89
C ALA A 202 8.96 1.92 17.32
N LYS A 203 9.14 2.05 16.01
CA LYS A 203 9.04 3.32 15.29
C LYS A 203 7.70 3.40 14.58
N THR A 204 6.95 4.45 14.84
CA THR A 204 5.66 4.70 14.20
C THR A 204 5.82 5.75 13.10
N TYR A 205 5.30 5.43 11.92
CA TYR A 205 5.26 6.32 10.77
C TYR A 205 3.85 6.40 10.18
N THR A 206 3.52 7.52 9.53
CA THR A 206 2.40 7.53 8.58
C THR A 206 2.77 6.75 7.32
N LEU A 207 1.80 6.31 6.52
CA LEU A 207 2.07 5.70 5.22
C LEU A 207 2.79 6.67 4.25
N ALA A 208 2.62 7.98 4.46
CA ALA A 208 3.35 9.02 3.72
C ALA A 208 4.82 9.14 4.15
N GLY A 209 5.25 8.40 5.18
CA GLY A 209 6.63 8.39 5.65
C GLY A 209 6.95 9.43 6.73
N GLN A 210 5.96 10.14 7.26
CA GLN A 210 6.20 11.05 8.37
C GLN A 210 6.44 10.27 9.66
N PHE A 211 7.56 10.51 10.33
CA PHE A 211 7.85 9.97 11.66
C PHE A 211 6.89 10.57 12.69
N ILE A 212 6.34 9.71 13.55
CA ILE A 212 5.40 10.11 14.61
C ILE A 212 6.07 9.98 15.97
N LYS A 213 6.60 8.79 16.29
CA LYS A 213 7.24 8.50 17.58
C LYS A 213 8.13 7.27 17.52
N GLU A 214 9.00 7.15 18.52
CA GLU A 214 9.76 5.94 18.85
C GLU A 214 9.51 5.58 20.32
N GLU A 215 9.32 4.32 20.60
CA GLU A 215 9.07 3.79 21.94
C GLU A 215 9.98 2.57 22.15
N GLU A 216 10.58 2.47 23.32
CA GLU A 216 11.28 1.26 23.71
C GLU A 216 10.27 0.13 23.90
N THR A 217 10.58 -1.06 23.37
CA THR A 217 9.74 -2.24 23.54
C THR A 217 10.42 -3.21 24.49
N GLU A 218 9.63 -3.83 25.35
CA GLU A 218 10.11 -4.98 26.11
C GLU A 218 10.51 -6.08 25.12
N GLU A 219 11.67 -6.74 25.34
CA GLU A 219 12.10 -7.87 24.51
C GLU A 219 10.99 -8.95 24.52
N TYR A 220 10.59 -9.37 23.30
CA TYR A 220 9.70 -10.50 23.11
C TYR A 220 10.46 -11.82 23.16
#